data_b670e13c606cc287eb706a97f8104876
#
_entry.id   b670e13c606cc287eb706a97f8104876
#
_cell.length_a   1.000
_cell.length_b   1.000
_cell.length_c   1.000
_cell.angle_alpha   90.00
_cell.angle_beta   90.00
_cell.angle_gamma   90.00
#
_symmetry.space_group_name_H-M   'P 1'
#
loop_
_entity.id
_entity.type
_entity.pdbx_description
1 polymer ?
#
loop_
_entity_poly.entity_id
_entity_poly.type
_entity_poly.pdbx_seq_one_letter_code
_entity_poly.pdbx_strand_id
1 'polypeptide(L)' 'MNIKFSNVDDFLIVELIGELDHHSAEEVRVKIDDRIDRDNIKKVILNFRNVTFMDSSGIGVVIGRYR' A
#
# COMPACT_ATOMS: atom_id res chain seq x y z
N MET A 1 -7.31 2.70 -8.78
CA MET A 1 -7.18 2.84 -7.30
C MET A 1 -6.48 4.13 -6.97
N ASN A 2 -6.98 4.83 -5.97
CA ASN A 2 -6.31 6.01 -5.44
C ASN A 2 -5.49 5.62 -4.21
N ILE A 3 -4.31 6.21 -4.10
CA ILE A 3 -3.38 5.92 -3.02
C ILE A 3 -3.00 7.25 -2.37
N LYS A 4 -3.18 7.36 -1.06
CA LYS A 4 -2.78 8.53 -0.29
C LYS A 4 -1.70 8.16 0.69
N PHE A 5 -0.68 9.00 0.78
CA PHE A 5 0.44 8.79 1.68
C PHE A 5 0.47 9.86 2.76
N SER A 6 0.77 9.44 3.98
CA SER A 6 1.01 10.35 5.10
C SER A 6 2.23 9.85 5.87
N ASN A 7 3.09 10.78 6.25
CA ASN A 7 4.26 10.44 7.08
C ASN A 7 4.03 10.92 8.50
N VAL A 8 4.17 10.01 9.46
CA VAL A 8 4.07 10.32 10.89
C VAL A 8 5.29 9.69 11.55
N ASP A 9 6.23 10.50 12.00
CA ASP A 9 7.52 10.04 12.54
C ASP A 9 8.22 9.14 11.52
N ASP A 10 8.54 7.89 11.91
CA ASP A 10 9.16 6.90 11.02
C ASP A 10 8.15 6.05 10.27
N PHE A 11 6.87 6.35 10.42
CA PHE A 11 5.81 5.55 9.84
C PHE A 11 5.33 6.16 8.52
N LEU A 12 5.06 5.29 7.56
CA LEU A 12 4.33 5.65 6.35
C LEU A 12 2.92 5.07 6.46
N ILE A 13 1.92 5.94 6.42
CA ILE A 13 0.52 5.53 6.41
C ILE A 13 0.04 5.58 4.96
N VAL A 14 -0.41 4.44 4.46
CA VAL A 14 -0.88 4.31 3.08
C VAL A 14 -2.38 4.05 3.10
N GLU A 15 -3.16 4.98 2.61
CA GLU A 15 -4.59 4.82 2.48
C GLU A 15 -4.92 4.39 1.05
N LEU A 16 -5.56 3.24 0.90
CA LEU A 16 -5.97 2.70 -0.39
C LEU A 16 -7.46 2.93 -0.58
N ILE A 17 -7.84 3.49 -1.74
CA ILE A 17 -9.22 3.85 -2.03
C ILE A 17 -9.60 3.23 -3.37
N GLY A 18 -10.62 2.40 -3.38
CA GLY A 18 -11.15 1.78 -4.59
C GLY A 18 -11.02 0.27 -4.59
N GLU A 19 -10.70 -0.31 -5.74
CA GLU A 19 -10.63 -1.76 -5.91
C GLU A 19 -9.19 -2.25 -5.89
N LEU A 20 -8.93 -3.27 -5.08
CA LEU A 20 -7.60 -3.87 -4.97
C LEU A 20 -7.60 -5.23 -5.68
N ASP A 21 -7.28 -5.22 -6.97
CA ASP A 21 -7.09 -6.41 -7.76
C ASP A 21 -5.58 -6.63 -8.01
N HIS A 22 -5.24 -7.61 -8.85
CA HIS A 22 -3.85 -7.92 -9.14
C HIS A 22 -3.10 -6.72 -9.77
N HIS A 23 -3.75 -6.00 -10.67
CA HIS A 23 -3.15 -4.84 -11.36
C HIS A 23 -2.91 -3.68 -10.41
N SER A 24 -3.92 -3.31 -9.64
CA SER A 24 -3.78 -2.20 -8.69
C SER A 24 -2.81 -2.53 -7.57
N ALA A 25 -2.71 -3.79 -7.17
CA ALA A 25 -1.75 -4.24 -6.16
C ALA A 25 -0.30 -4.03 -6.62
N GLU A 26 -0.01 -4.29 -7.90
CA GLU A 26 1.32 -4.02 -8.44
C GLU A 26 1.67 -2.54 -8.38
N GLU A 27 0.72 -1.68 -8.75
CA GLU A 27 0.91 -0.24 -8.65
C GLU A 27 1.15 0.21 -7.22
N VAL A 28 0.36 -0.31 -6.28
CA VAL A 28 0.50 -0.02 -4.85
C VAL A 28 1.90 -0.42 -4.38
N ARG A 29 2.33 -1.63 -4.72
CA ARG A 29 3.64 -2.14 -4.30
C ARG A 29 4.78 -1.25 -4.79
N VAL A 30 4.74 -0.86 -6.07
CA VAL A 30 5.79 -0.02 -6.65
C VAL A 30 5.84 1.35 -5.97
N LYS A 31 4.69 1.96 -5.74
CA LYS A 31 4.62 3.28 -5.10
C LYS A 31 5.06 3.25 -3.64
N ILE A 32 4.70 2.20 -2.91
CA ILE A 32 5.13 2.06 -1.51
C ILE A 32 6.63 1.84 -1.44
N ASP A 33 7.18 0.96 -2.29
CA ASP A 33 8.62 0.71 -2.32
C ASP A 33 9.41 1.99 -2.59
N ASP A 34 8.94 2.80 -3.53
CA ASP A 34 9.58 4.07 -3.85
C ASP A 34 9.61 5.02 -2.65
N ARG A 35 8.51 5.11 -1.91
CA ARG A 35 8.43 5.96 -0.72
C ARG A 35 9.31 5.46 0.41
N ILE A 36 9.36 4.15 0.60
CA ILE A 36 10.22 3.54 1.63
C ILE A 36 11.68 3.88 1.36
N ASP A 37 12.12 3.72 0.14
CA ASP A 37 13.51 3.99 -0.24
C ASP A 37 13.85 5.49 -0.12
N ARG A 38 12.95 6.34 -0.59
CA ARG A 38 13.19 7.78 -0.63
C ARG A 38 13.19 8.41 0.76
N ASP A 39 12.26 8.00 1.62
CA ASP A 39 12.02 8.64 2.91
C ASP A 39 12.60 7.86 4.10
N ASN A 40 13.30 6.77 3.85
CA ASN A 40 13.90 5.94 4.89
C ASN A 40 12.85 5.48 5.92
N ILE A 41 11.75 4.97 5.43
CA ILE A 41 10.62 4.54 6.24
C ILE A 41 10.94 3.23 6.94
N LYS A 42 10.59 3.12 8.22
CA LYS A 42 10.82 1.91 9.02
C LYS A 42 9.58 1.06 9.20
N LYS A 43 8.39 1.66 9.17
CA LYS A 43 7.13 0.93 9.34
C LYS A 43 6.11 1.45 8.35
N VAL A 44 5.31 0.53 7.82
CA VAL A 44 4.23 0.84 6.88
C VAL A 44 2.92 0.41 7.50
N ILE A 45 1.95 1.32 7.52
CA ILE A 45 0.59 1.04 7.96
C ILE A 45 -0.30 1.11 6.73
N LEU A 46 -0.96 0.01 6.40
CA LEU A 46 -1.88 -0.05 5.27
C LEU A 46 -3.31 0.12 5.77
N ASN A 47 -3.98 1.15 5.27
CA ASN A 47 -5.37 1.43 5.63
C ASN A 47 -6.29 0.97 4.49
N PHE A 48 -7.07 -0.07 4.73
CA PHE A 48 -8.00 -0.63 3.76
C PHE A 48 -9.43 -0.16 3.94
N ARG A 49 -9.65 0.83 4.79
CA ARG A 49 -11.00 1.27 5.16
C ARG A 49 -11.88 1.64 3.96
N ASN A 50 -11.28 2.24 2.93
CA ASN A 50 -11.99 2.70 1.75
C ASN A 50 -11.78 1.82 0.53
N VAL A 51 -11.34 0.58 0.75
CA VAL A 51 -11.25 -0.42 -0.32
C VAL A 51 -12.61 -1.07 -0.49
N THR A 52 -13.19 -0.95 -1.70
CA THR A 52 -14.54 -1.42 -1.99
C THR A 52 -14.58 -2.85 -2.52
N PHE A 53 -13.46 -3.34 -3.04
CA PHE A 53 -13.32 -4.71 -3.54
C PHE A 53 -11.88 -5.15 -3.31
N MET A 54 -11.72 -6.40 -2.91
CA MET A 54 -10.40 -6.95 -2.62
C MET A 54 -10.38 -8.42 -3.02
N ASP A 55 -9.49 -8.82 -3.92
CA ASP A 55 -9.34 -10.23 -4.22
C ASP A 55 -8.05 -10.77 -3.58
N SER A 56 -7.99 -12.09 -3.43
CA SER A 56 -6.87 -12.72 -2.72
C SER A 56 -5.55 -12.58 -3.47
N SER A 57 -5.56 -12.49 -4.80
CA SER A 57 -4.33 -12.27 -5.55
C SER A 57 -3.77 -10.87 -5.31
N GLY A 58 -4.65 -9.85 -5.28
CA GLY A 58 -4.24 -8.48 -5.03
C GLY A 58 -3.63 -8.31 -3.65
N ILE A 59 -4.32 -8.80 -2.63
CA ILE A 59 -3.84 -8.69 -1.25
C ILE A 59 -2.55 -9.49 -1.05
N GLY A 60 -2.44 -10.64 -1.71
CA GLY A 60 -1.24 -11.47 -1.64
C GLY A 60 0.01 -10.76 -2.18
N VAL A 61 -0.12 -10.00 -3.26
CA VAL A 61 0.99 -9.23 -3.82
C VAL A 61 1.46 -8.17 -2.82
N VAL A 62 0.53 -7.43 -2.22
CA VAL A 62 0.88 -6.36 -1.27
C VAL A 62 1.46 -6.93 0.01
N ILE A 63 0.77 -7.87 0.65
CA ILE A 63 1.19 -8.42 1.95
C ILE A 63 2.46 -9.26 1.82
N GLY A 64 2.58 -10.02 0.75
CA GLY A 64 3.75 -10.84 0.51
C GLY A 64 5.04 -10.04 0.44
N ARG A 65 4.97 -8.80 -0.02
CA ARG A 65 6.13 -7.90 -0.11
C ARG A 65 6.62 -7.44 1.26
N TYR A 66 5.71 -7.27 2.23
CA TYR A 66 6.02 -6.62 3.51
C TYR A 66 5.99 -7.57 4.71
N ARG A 67 5.99 -8.86 4.47
CA ARG A 67 6.05 -9.85 5.53
C ARG A 67 7.39 -9.88 6.23
#